data_0095c95fea79e3faa20c2715c44bcd23
#
_entry.id   0095c95fea79e3faa20c2715c44bcd23
#
_cell.length_a   1.000
_cell.length_b   1.000
_cell.length_c   1.000
_cell.angle_alpha   90.00
_cell.angle_beta   90.00
_cell.angle_gamma   90.00
#
_symmetry.space_group_name_H-M   'P 1'
#
loop_
_entity.id
_entity.type
_entity.pdbx_description
1 polymer ?
#
loop_
_entity_poly.entity_id
_entity_poly.type
_entity_poly.pdbx_seq_one_letter_code
_entity_poly.pdbx_strand_id
1 'polypeptide(L)'
;MKSVLIRAKQYLPTASGAEQGALRYLLEHSEEIPQLSVKELSQRSFSSAATIVRLCKKLGFEGYRDLQKQLLFEIAVRTQEQNKGNARVTAGSTSDIVYK
;
A
#
# COMPACT_ATOMS: atom_id res chain seq x y z
N MET A 1 -13.86 4.63 1.26
CA MET A 1 -12.66 3.82 1.51
C MET A 1 -11.52 4.69 2.01
N LYS A 2 -10.82 4.21 3.00
CA LYS A 2 -9.65 4.93 3.51
C LYS A 2 -8.43 4.61 2.65
N SER A 3 -7.71 5.61 2.20
CA SER A 3 -6.48 5.37 1.46
C SER A 3 -5.33 5.12 2.42
N VAL A 4 -4.74 3.94 2.32
CA VAL A 4 -3.59 3.57 3.15
C VAL A 4 -2.39 4.45 2.78
N LEU A 5 -2.16 4.61 1.49
CA LEU A 5 -0.97 5.33 1.02
C LEU A 5 -1.03 6.81 1.35
N ILE A 6 -2.19 7.43 1.20
CA ILE A 6 -2.34 8.84 1.54
C ILE A 6 -2.16 9.06 3.04
N ARG A 7 -2.77 8.20 3.85
CA ARG A 7 -2.65 8.34 5.31
C ARG A 7 -1.21 8.12 5.76
N ALA A 8 -0.52 7.16 5.16
CA ALA A 8 0.87 6.91 5.48
C ALA A 8 1.76 8.11 5.13
N LYS A 9 1.54 8.70 3.97
CA LYS A 9 2.30 9.88 3.56
C LYS A 9 2.04 11.06 4.49
N GLN A 10 0.79 11.26 4.87
CA GLN A 10 0.44 12.36 5.76
C GLN A 10 1.01 12.20 7.16
N TYR A 11 1.14 10.96 7.62
CA TYR A 11 1.64 10.69 8.97
C TYR A 11 3.17 10.70 9.02
N LEU A 12 3.84 10.43 7.92
CA LEU A 12 5.29 10.26 7.90
C LEU A 12 6.07 11.41 8.59
N PRO A 13 5.73 12.69 8.36
CA PRO A 13 6.47 13.77 9.01
C PRO A 13 6.37 13.77 10.52
N THR A 14 5.31 13.18 11.08
CA THR A 14 5.11 13.14 12.53
C THR A 14 5.46 11.78 13.13
N ALA A 15 5.89 10.84 12.32
CA ALA A 15 6.20 9.49 12.78
C ALA A 15 7.44 9.48 13.65
N SER A 16 7.42 8.63 14.69
CA SER A 16 8.59 8.43 15.53
C SER A 16 9.66 7.68 14.75
N GLY A 17 10.89 7.68 15.26
CA GLY A 17 11.97 6.92 14.62
C GLY A 17 11.62 5.45 14.44
N ALA A 18 10.94 4.86 15.44
CA ALA A 18 10.55 3.47 15.35
C ALA A 18 9.49 3.22 14.28
N GLU A 19 8.64 4.21 14.03
CA GLU A 19 7.57 4.07 13.04
C GLU A 19 8.03 4.34 11.62
N GLN A 20 9.07 5.15 11.45
CA GLN A 20 9.51 5.57 10.12
C GLN A 20 9.94 4.41 9.24
N GLY A 21 10.63 3.42 9.82
CA GLY A 21 11.07 2.26 9.05
C GLY A 21 9.90 1.52 8.42
N ALA A 22 8.86 1.26 9.22
CA ALA A 22 7.68 0.56 8.73
C ALA A 22 6.93 1.40 7.71
N LEU A 23 6.79 2.71 7.96
CA LEU A 23 6.09 3.59 7.01
C LEU A 23 6.81 3.69 5.67
N ARG A 24 8.13 3.83 5.70
CA ARG A 24 8.90 3.91 4.47
C ARG A 24 8.80 2.62 3.67
N TYR A 25 8.87 1.48 4.35
CA TYR A 25 8.71 0.21 3.69
C TYR A 25 7.33 0.08 3.07
N LEU A 26 6.30 0.47 3.81
CA LEU A 26 4.93 0.46 3.32
C LEU A 26 4.79 1.30 2.04
N LEU A 27 5.37 2.48 2.02
CA LEU A 27 5.25 3.37 0.87
C LEU A 27 6.08 2.90 -0.32
N GLU A 28 7.26 2.33 -0.08
CA GLU A 28 8.15 1.90 -1.15
C GLU A 28 7.78 0.54 -1.72
N HIS A 29 7.20 -0.32 -0.88
CA HIS A 29 6.90 -1.71 -1.27
C HIS A 29 5.43 -2.02 -1.03
N SER A 30 4.55 -1.09 -1.37
CA SER A 30 3.13 -1.22 -1.07
C SER A 30 2.51 -2.46 -1.69
N GLU A 31 2.99 -2.88 -2.86
CA GLU A 31 2.42 -4.05 -3.53
C GLU A 31 2.74 -5.35 -2.81
N GLU A 32 3.78 -5.37 -2.01
CA GLU A 32 4.15 -6.57 -1.25
C GLU A 32 3.39 -6.69 0.07
N ILE A 33 2.94 -5.57 0.61
CA ILE A 33 2.36 -5.53 1.96
C ILE A 33 1.18 -6.48 2.13
N PRO A 34 0.24 -6.59 1.18
CA PRO A 34 -0.88 -7.52 1.37
C PRO A 34 -0.46 -8.98 1.51
N GLN A 35 0.73 -9.33 1.08
CA GLN A 35 1.23 -10.70 1.12
C GLN A 35 2.19 -10.96 2.28
N LEU A 36 2.59 -9.92 3.01
CA LEU A 36 3.55 -10.04 4.10
C LEU A 36 2.83 -10.17 5.44
N SER A 37 3.23 -11.15 6.25
CA SER A 37 2.77 -11.21 7.63
C SER A 37 3.38 -10.05 8.41
N VAL A 38 2.80 -9.76 9.58
CA VAL A 38 3.35 -8.71 10.43
C VAL A 38 4.78 -9.05 10.85
N LYS A 39 5.07 -10.32 11.03
CA LYS A 39 6.42 -10.76 11.38
C LYS A 39 7.39 -10.49 10.24
N GLU A 40 6.99 -10.82 9.03
CA GLU A 40 7.84 -10.57 7.86
C GLU A 40 8.09 -9.08 7.65
N LEU A 41 7.05 -8.28 7.79
CA LEU A 41 7.20 -6.85 7.67
C LEU A 41 8.12 -6.30 8.76
N SER A 42 7.99 -6.80 9.98
CA SER A 42 8.84 -6.36 11.07
C SER A 42 10.31 -6.64 10.77
N GLN A 43 10.59 -7.80 10.20
CA GLN A 43 11.97 -8.16 9.85
C GLN A 43 12.52 -7.28 8.72
N ARG A 44 11.72 -7.05 7.70
CA ARG A 44 12.16 -6.28 6.54
C ARG A 44 12.30 -4.79 6.82
N SER A 45 11.46 -4.26 7.69
CA SER A 45 11.46 -2.84 7.99
C SER A 45 12.27 -2.48 9.23
N PHE A 46 12.82 -3.49 9.91
CA PHE A 46 13.55 -3.31 11.16
C PHE A 46 12.70 -2.61 12.23
N SER A 47 11.40 -2.89 12.23
CA SER A 47 10.45 -2.38 13.22
C SER A 47 9.83 -3.55 13.96
N SER A 48 9.46 -3.34 15.23
CA SER A 48 8.82 -4.42 15.97
C SER A 48 7.38 -4.62 15.51
N ALA A 49 6.87 -5.84 15.71
CA ALA A 49 5.48 -6.13 15.38
C ALA A 49 4.52 -5.22 16.15
N ALA A 50 4.84 -4.95 17.43
CA ALA A 50 4.01 -4.06 18.24
C ALA A 50 3.96 -2.66 17.65
N THR A 51 5.10 -2.16 17.17
CA THR A 51 5.16 -0.85 16.53
C THR A 51 4.27 -0.82 15.29
N ILE A 52 4.32 -1.88 14.47
CA ILE A 52 3.53 -1.96 13.25
C ILE A 52 2.03 -1.95 13.59
N VAL A 53 1.61 -2.74 14.57
CA VAL A 53 0.20 -2.80 14.95
C VAL A 53 -0.29 -1.44 15.46
N ARG A 54 0.51 -0.80 16.33
CA ARG A 54 0.14 0.53 16.82
C ARG A 54 0.09 1.56 15.71
N LEU A 55 1.03 1.48 14.78
CA LEU A 55 1.05 2.37 13.64
C LEU A 55 -0.21 2.24 12.80
N CYS A 56 -0.65 1.00 12.53
CA CYS A 56 -1.87 0.76 11.78
C CYS A 56 -3.08 1.44 12.44
N LYS A 57 -3.15 1.37 13.77
CA LYS A 57 -4.24 2.01 14.50
C LYS A 57 -4.14 3.53 14.44
N LYS A 58 -2.94 4.07 14.51
CA LYS A 58 -2.75 5.53 14.37
C LYS A 58 -3.14 6.02 13.00
N LEU A 59 -2.97 5.20 11.98
CA LEU A 59 -3.39 5.54 10.62
C LEU A 59 -4.90 5.42 10.41
N GLY A 60 -5.62 4.91 11.42
CA GLY A 60 -7.06 4.82 11.37
C GLY A 60 -7.60 3.46 10.97
N PHE A 61 -6.77 2.44 11.02
CA PHE A 61 -7.18 1.07 10.72
C PHE A 61 -7.28 0.27 12.02
N GLU A 62 -8.01 -0.83 11.99
CA GLU A 62 -8.21 -1.62 13.20
C GLU A 62 -6.99 -2.44 13.60
N GLY A 63 -6.12 -2.71 12.65
CA GLY A 63 -4.91 -3.45 12.86
C GLY A 63 -4.23 -3.71 11.53
N TYR A 64 -3.23 -4.57 11.53
CA TYR A 64 -2.48 -4.83 10.31
C TYR A 64 -3.32 -5.54 9.24
N ARG A 65 -4.18 -6.47 9.64
CA ARG A 65 -5.02 -7.17 8.66
C ARG A 65 -5.99 -6.23 7.98
N ASP A 66 -6.56 -5.32 8.74
CA ASP A 66 -7.47 -4.32 8.17
C ASP A 66 -6.71 -3.44 7.17
N LEU A 67 -5.52 -3.00 7.55
CA LEU A 67 -4.68 -2.22 6.66
C LEU A 67 -4.36 -2.98 5.39
N GLN A 68 -4.04 -4.27 5.49
CA GLN A 68 -3.74 -5.10 4.32
C GLN A 68 -4.93 -5.19 3.37
N LYS A 69 -6.14 -5.38 3.92
CA LYS A 69 -7.34 -5.46 3.09
C LYS A 69 -7.61 -4.16 2.36
N GLN A 70 -7.50 -3.05 3.08
CA GLN A 70 -7.73 -1.74 2.47
C GLN A 70 -6.70 -1.45 1.40
N LEU A 71 -5.44 -1.80 1.67
CA LEU A 71 -4.37 -1.57 0.71
C LEU A 71 -4.54 -2.43 -0.54
N LEU A 72 -4.90 -3.69 -0.37
CA LEU A 72 -5.13 -4.57 -1.51
C LEU A 72 -6.22 -4.02 -2.42
N PHE A 73 -7.30 -3.53 -1.83
CA PHE A 73 -8.39 -2.93 -2.58
C PHE A 73 -7.92 -1.65 -3.28
N GLU A 74 -7.16 -0.83 -2.60
CA GLU A 74 -6.64 0.41 -3.17
C GLU A 74 -5.74 0.12 -4.37
N ILE A 75 -4.87 -0.85 -4.27
CA ILE A 75 -3.98 -1.24 -5.37
C ILE A 75 -4.79 -1.75 -6.56
N ALA A 76 -5.81 -2.57 -6.31
CA ALA A 76 -6.64 -3.11 -7.38
C ALA A 76 -7.36 -2.00 -8.13
N VAL A 77 -7.90 -1.02 -7.43
CA VAL A 77 -8.58 0.10 -8.06
C VAL A 77 -7.62 0.92 -8.91
N ARG A 78 -6.44 1.20 -8.39
CA ARG A 78 -5.43 1.97 -9.14
C ARG A 78 -4.98 1.24 -10.39
N THR A 79 -4.81 -0.07 -10.30
CA THR A 79 -4.42 -0.87 -11.45
C THR A 79 -5.49 -0.82 -12.54
N GLN A 80 -6.76 -0.90 -12.15
CA GLN A 80 -7.85 -0.81 -13.12
C GLN A 80 -7.88 0.55 -13.80
N GLU A 81 -7.66 1.61 -13.06
CA GLU A 81 -7.63 2.95 -13.63
C GLU A 81 -6.51 3.10 -14.64
N GLN A 82 -5.33 2.57 -14.33
CA GLN A 82 -4.20 2.61 -15.23
C GLN A 82 -4.48 1.80 -16.48
N ASN A 83 -5.08 0.65 -16.34
CA ASN A 83 -5.43 -0.19 -17.49
C ASN A 83 -6.44 0.51 -18.40
N LYS A 84 -7.42 1.18 -17.82
CA LYS A 84 -8.38 1.93 -18.63
C LYS A 84 -7.70 3.06 -19.38
N GLY A 85 -6.78 3.75 -18.72
CA GLY A 85 -6.01 4.79 -19.37
C GLY A 85 -5.19 4.25 -20.52
N ASN A 86 -4.53 3.12 -20.30
CA ASN A 86 -3.73 2.48 -21.34
C ASN A 86 -4.60 2.03 -22.51
N ALA A 87 -5.77 1.48 -22.22
CA ALA A 87 -6.67 1.03 -23.25
C ALA A 87 -7.10 2.19 -24.13
N ARG A 88 -7.33 3.35 -23.55
CA ARG A 88 -7.71 4.52 -24.35
C ARG A 88 -6.55 5.00 -25.22
N VAL A 89 -5.34 4.93 -24.69
CA VAL A 89 -4.16 5.33 -25.46
C VAL A 89 -3.95 4.37 -26.62
N THR A 90 -4.13 3.09 -26.40
CA THR A 90 -3.90 2.08 -27.43
C THR A 90 -5.09 1.88 -28.36
N ALA A 91 -6.18 2.52 -28.09
CA ALA A 91 -7.36 2.40 -28.95
C ALA A 91 -7.08 2.84 -30.37
N GLY A 92 -6.06 3.59 -30.53
CA GLY A 92 -5.64 3.96 -31.88
C GLY A 92 -4.82 2.90 -32.57
N SER A 93 -4.66 1.75 -31.99
CA SER A 93 -3.84 0.71 -32.57
C SER A 93 -4.53 -0.64 -32.51
N THR A 94 -4.58 -0.95 -31.69
CA THR A 94 -4.72 -1.89 -31.49
C THR A 94 -4.71 -2.54 -31.28
N SER A 95 -4.83 -2.77 -30.96
CA SER A 95 -4.94 -3.38 -30.68
C SER A 95 -4.71 -3.75 -30.35
N ASP A 96 -4.79 -3.97 -30.25
CA ASP A 96 -4.75 -4.30 -29.87
C ASP A 96 -4.46 -4.69 -29.52
N ILE A 97 -4.65 -4.94 -29.52
CA ILE A 97 -4.59 -5.40 -29.06
C ILE A 97 -4.37 -5.81 -28.60
N VAL A 98 -4.46 -6.02 -28.48
CA VAL A 98 -4.41 -6.27 -28.01
C VAL A 98 -4.33 -6.47 -27.42
N TYR A 99 -4.25 -6.58 -27.18
CA TYR A 99 -4.34 -6.57 -26.62
C TYR A 99 -4.25 -6.89 -26.18
N LYS A 100 -4.36 -7.19 -26.20
CA LYS A 100 -4.29 -7.30 -25.88
C LYS A 100 -4.42 -7.49 -25.56
#